data_7d80f5733933437bf31e01e27502de18
#
_entry.id   7d80f5733933437bf31e01e27502de18
#
_cell.length_a   1.000
_cell.length_b   1.000
_cell.length_c   1.000
_cell.angle_alpha   90.00
_cell.angle_beta   90.00
_cell.angle_gamma   90.00
#
_symmetry.space_group_name_H-M   'P 1'
#
loop_
_entity.id
_entity.type
_entity.pdbx_description
1 polymer ?
#
loop_
_entity_poly.entity_id
_entity_poly.type
_entity_poly.pdbx_seq_one_letter_code
_entity_poly.pdbx_strand_id
1 'polypeptide(L)'
;HKTSVRVKGGIRSEIINTEEKGTTVQIIEQMDKWSKVRTENGYIGYVPNSRLGKNQEETLVSEFQAPVYTNISMDGKVRLGFHQVTTKDANATFDKVADTAQGMNVIVPTWFNITDNEGNYTSLASKDYVDKAHALGIQVWAMFDNISTEESVKNVDSGKLFSSTATRKKLIENLMKEADTYGFDGFNLDFESLKSSAGPHYVQFIREMSVSCRQKGLVLSVDDYVPAVYSAFYNRKEQGIVADYVIVMGYDEHFAGGDAGSVASISYVENGITGTLKEVPKEKLINSVPFYTRVW
;
A
#
# COMPACT_ATOMS: atom_id res chain seq x y z
N HIS A 1 -17.88 44.07 24.89
CA HIS A 1 -18.87 43.15 25.44
C HIS A 1 -18.64 41.78 24.81
N LYS A 2 -18.64 40.72 25.64
CA LYS A 2 -18.54 39.31 25.20
C LYS A 2 -19.82 38.90 24.49
N THR A 3 -19.68 37.98 23.53
CA THR A 3 -20.80 37.37 22.80
C THR A 3 -20.83 35.86 23.07
N SER A 4 -21.97 35.39 23.57
CA SER A 4 -22.15 33.95 23.84
C SER A 4 -22.44 33.20 22.54
N VAL A 5 -21.70 32.13 22.31
CA VAL A 5 -21.97 31.12 21.29
C VAL A 5 -22.84 30.02 21.92
N ARG A 6 -23.96 29.69 21.32
CA ARG A 6 -24.98 28.81 21.91
C ARG A 6 -25.26 27.59 21.09
N VAL A 7 -25.77 26.54 21.73
CA VAL A 7 -26.14 25.28 21.07
C VAL A 7 -27.24 25.47 20.02
N LYS A 8 -28.18 26.39 20.26
CA LYS A 8 -29.30 26.72 19.34
C LYS A 8 -29.53 28.23 19.30
N GLY A 9 -30.17 28.70 18.25
CA GLY A 9 -30.59 30.10 18.12
C GLY A 9 -31.67 30.48 19.15
N GLY A 10 -31.26 31.06 20.27
CA GLY A 10 -32.18 31.48 21.34
C GLY A 10 -31.43 31.91 22.61
N ILE A 11 -31.93 32.94 23.25
CA ILE A 11 -31.30 33.54 24.48
C ILE A 11 -31.30 32.59 25.68
N ARG A 12 -32.19 31.58 25.69
CA ARG A 12 -32.28 30.59 26.75
C ARG A 12 -31.51 29.28 26.42
N SER A 13 -30.91 29.21 25.22
CA SER A 13 -30.12 28.05 24.84
C SER A 13 -28.80 28.03 25.63
N GLU A 14 -28.30 26.83 25.88
CA GLU A 14 -27.01 26.59 26.53
C GLU A 14 -25.87 27.35 25.84
N ILE A 15 -24.94 27.89 26.62
CA ILE A 15 -23.74 28.55 26.12
C ILE A 15 -22.62 27.51 26.05
N ILE A 16 -22.05 27.37 24.87
CA ILE A 16 -20.93 26.42 24.61
C ILE A 16 -19.58 27.15 24.55
N ASN A 17 -19.60 28.45 24.25
CA ASN A 17 -18.39 29.27 24.24
C ASN A 17 -18.77 30.78 24.39
N THR A 18 -17.78 31.60 24.63
CA THR A 18 -17.94 33.06 24.71
C THR A 18 -16.79 33.72 23.99
N GLU A 19 -17.11 34.57 23.01
CA GLU A 19 -16.13 35.30 22.21
C GLU A 19 -16.00 36.74 22.67
N GLU A 20 -14.79 37.27 22.60
CA GLU A 20 -14.52 38.68 22.89
C GLU A 20 -14.97 39.56 21.71
N LYS A 21 -15.13 40.86 21.99
CA LYS A 21 -15.45 41.83 20.94
C LYS A 21 -14.27 41.95 19.96
N GLY A 22 -14.57 41.77 18.67
CA GLY A 22 -13.59 41.86 17.58
C GLY A 22 -13.02 40.52 17.16
N THR A 23 -13.41 39.39 17.81
CA THR A 23 -13.07 38.06 17.34
C THR A 23 -13.74 37.79 16.00
N THR A 24 -12.98 37.25 15.06
CA THR A 24 -13.50 36.79 13.76
C THR A 24 -14.20 35.45 13.91
N VAL A 25 -15.34 35.30 13.25
CA VAL A 25 -16.06 34.02 13.17
C VAL A 25 -16.44 33.72 11.72
N GLN A 26 -16.38 32.49 11.34
CA GLN A 26 -16.87 32.03 10.03
C GLN A 26 -18.38 31.84 10.10
N ILE A 27 -19.14 32.47 9.23
CA ILE A 27 -20.58 32.27 9.11
C ILE A 27 -20.80 31.02 8.28
N ILE A 28 -21.44 30.00 8.87
CA ILE A 28 -21.81 28.72 8.19
C ILE A 28 -23.20 28.89 7.54
N GLU A 29 -24.13 29.54 8.28
CA GLU A 29 -25.50 29.72 7.85
C GLU A 29 -26.06 30.99 8.48
N GLN A 30 -26.66 31.85 7.68
CA GLN A 30 -27.30 33.07 8.14
C GLN A 30 -28.81 32.89 8.18
N MET A 31 -29.44 33.17 9.32
CA MET A 31 -30.87 33.11 9.55
C MET A 31 -31.38 34.49 9.98
N ASP A 32 -32.69 34.62 10.14
CA ASP A 32 -33.37 35.88 10.45
C ASP A 32 -32.77 36.68 11.63
N LYS A 33 -32.57 36.05 12.78
CA LYS A 33 -32.12 36.68 14.02
C LYS A 33 -30.84 36.13 14.58
N TRP A 34 -30.44 34.96 14.14
CA TRP A 34 -29.27 34.23 14.58
C TRP A 34 -28.47 33.74 13.38
N SER A 35 -27.18 33.62 13.52
CA SER A 35 -26.33 32.92 12.55
C SER A 35 -25.63 31.74 13.20
N LYS A 36 -25.53 30.64 12.46
CA LYS A 36 -24.65 29.53 12.82
C LYS A 36 -23.23 29.89 12.41
N VAL A 37 -22.33 29.84 13.35
CA VAL A 37 -20.94 30.26 13.14
C VAL A 37 -19.97 29.17 13.59
N ARG A 38 -18.77 29.22 13.04
CA ARG A 38 -17.60 28.53 13.56
C ARG A 38 -16.65 29.56 14.14
N THR A 39 -16.23 29.40 15.39
CA THR A 39 -15.22 30.23 16.03
C THR A 39 -13.81 29.78 15.60
N GLU A 40 -12.82 30.64 15.84
CA GLU A 40 -11.41 30.32 15.56
C GLU A 40 -10.92 29.05 16.31
N ASN A 41 -11.43 28.84 17.53
CA ASN A 41 -11.14 27.64 18.32
C ASN A 41 -11.96 26.39 17.92
N GLY A 42 -12.71 26.46 16.80
CA GLY A 42 -13.44 25.31 16.22
C GLY A 42 -14.83 25.06 16.81
N TYR A 43 -15.33 25.85 17.76
CA TYR A 43 -16.71 25.71 18.25
C TYR A 43 -17.71 26.08 17.16
N ILE A 44 -18.70 25.21 16.96
CA ILE A 44 -19.81 25.48 16.05
C ILE A 44 -21.08 25.72 16.87
N GLY A 45 -21.67 26.91 16.74
CA GLY A 45 -22.86 27.30 17.50
C GLY A 45 -23.55 28.53 16.91
N TYR A 46 -24.47 29.08 17.66
CA TYR A 46 -25.31 30.18 17.23
C TYR A 46 -25.01 31.47 17.97
N VAL A 47 -24.89 32.55 17.22
CA VAL A 47 -24.74 33.94 17.74
C VAL A 47 -25.86 34.82 17.20
N PRO A 48 -26.32 35.86 17.98
CA PRO A 48 -27.31 36.81 17.46
C PRO A 48 -26.71 37.66 16.33
N ASN A 49 -27.46 37.87 15.24
CA ASN A 49 -27.02 38.70 14.12
C ASN A 49 -26.64 40.10 14.53
N SER A 50 -27.31 40.67 15.56
CA SER A 50 -27.00 41.96 16.13
C SER A 50 -25.60 42.05 16.78
N ARG A 51 -24.93 40.96 16.98
CA ARG A 51 -23.57 40.86 17.52
C ARG A 51 -22.51 40.62 16.46
N LEU A 52 -22.92 40.32 15.22
CA LEU A 52 -22.02 40.21 14.08
C LEU A 52 -21.71 41.57 13.50
N GLY A 53 -20.48 41.78 13.08
CA GLY A 53 -20.03 42.97 12.36
C GLY A 53 -20.36 42.88 10.87
N LYS A 54 -19.61 43.64 10.07
CA LYS A 54 -19.71 43.54 8.61
C LYS A 54 -19.16 42.20 8.14
N ASN A 55 -19.88 41.55 7.25
CA ASN A 55 -19.38 40.40 6.56
C ASN A 55 -18.22 40.79 5.65
N GLN A 56 -17.16 40.04 5.72
CA GLN A 56 -16.06 40.07 4.75
C GLN A 56 -16.03 38.72 4.07
N GLU A 57 -16.06 38.70 2.75
CA GLU A 57 -15.84 37.49 1.98
C GLU A 57 -14.33 37.28 1.86
N GLU A 58 -13.85 36.17 2.38
CA GLU A 58 -12.48 35.74 2.25
C GLU A 58 -12.44 34.51 1.38
N THR A 59 -11.75 34.59 0.25
CA THR A 59 -11.49 33.40 -0.57
C THR A 59 -10.24 32.72 -0.02
N LEU A 60 -10.45 31.61 0.66
CA LEU A 60 -9.33 30.74 1.09
C LEU A 60 -8.71 30.10 -0.14
N VAL A 61 -7.55 30.55 -0.52
CA VAL A 61 -6.74 29.92 -1.57
C VAL A 61 -5.74 29.01 -0.88
N SER A 62 -5.78 27.72 -1.24
CA SER A 62 -4.77 26.78 -0.78
C SER A 62 -3.47 27.02 -1.56
N GLU A 63 -2.40 27.34 -0.86
CA GLU A 63 -1.05 27.36 -1.43
C GLU A 63 -0.41 25.97 -1.48
N PHE A 64 -1.15 24.93 -1.05
CA PHE A 64 -0.68 23.58 -1.07
C PHE A 64 -0.45 23.11 -2.50
N GLN A 65 0.79 22.81 -2.80
CA GLN A 65 1.17 22.11 -4.03
C GLN A 65 1.31 20.62 -3.71
N ALA A 66 0.43 19.81 -4.29
CA ALA A 66 0.55 18.37 -4.15
C ALA A 66 1.91 17.92 -4.70
N PRO A 67 2.68 17.13 -3.95
CA PRO A 67 3.92 16.58 -4.48
C PRO A 67 3.59 15.71 -5.70
N VAL A 68 4.36 15.90 -6.78
CA VAL A 68 4.26 15.05 -7.96
C VAL A 68 5.04 13.77 -7.66
N TYR A 69 4.32 12.67 -7.47
CA TYR A 69 4.93 11.35 -7.35
C TYR A 69 5.08 10.74 -8.73
N THR A 70 6.31 10.59 -9.18
CA THR A 70 6.61 9.81 -10.38
C THR A 70 6.86 8.37 -9.98
N ASN A 71 6.18 7.42 -10.64
CA ASN A 71 6.50 6.02 -10.48
C ASN A 71 7.88 5.72 -11.08
N ILE A 72 8.56 4.74 -10.49
CA ILE A 72 9.80 4.22 -11.03
C ILE A 72 9.43 3.22 -12.13
N SER A 73 10.03 3.37 -13.29
CA SER A 73 9.88 2.43 -14.41
C SER A 73 11.26 1.99 -14.90
N MET A 74 11.38 0.72 -15.22
CA MET A 74 12.57 0.18 -15.87
C MET A 74 12.55 0.51 -17.36
N ASP A 75 13.73 0.70 -17.93
CA ASP A 75 13.87 0.79 -19.39
C ASP A 75 13.54 -0.56 -20.03
N GLY A 76 12.51 -0.55 -20.88
CA GLY A 76 12.04 -1.74 -21.58
C GLY A 76 11.16 -2.66 -20.73
N LYS A 77 11.11 -3.93 -21.12
CA LYS A 77 10.26 -4.93 -20.44
C LYS A 77 10.93 -5.49 -19.21
N VAL A 78 10.17 -5.61 -18.13
CA VAL A 78 10.57 -6.37 -16.94
C VAL A 78 10.52 -7.87 -17.29
N ARG A 79 11.63 -8.54 -17.07
CA ARG A 79 11.78 -10.01 -17.17
C ARG A 79 12.22 -10.50 -15.80
N LEU A 80 11.21 -10.80 -14.99
CA LEU A 80 11.35 -11.08 -13.58
C LEU A 80 11.32 -12.57 -13.32
N GLY A 81 12.19 -13.04 -12.43
CA GLY A 81 12.17 -14.41 -11.90
C GLY A 81 12.04 -14.42 -10.38
N PHE A 82 11.10 -15.21 -9.85
CA PHE A 82 11.01 -15.49 -8.42
C PHE A 82 12.05 -16.55 -8.04
N HIS A 83 12.79 -16.29 -6.95
CA HIS A 83 13.79 -17.22 -6.44
C HIS A 83 13.44 -17.61 -5.01
N GLN A 84 13.03 -18.86 -4.84
CA GLN A 84 12.70 -19.39 -3.52
C GLN A 84 13.97 -19.58 -2.67
N VAL A 85 14.16 -18.73 -1.69
CA VAL A 85 15.25 -18.78 -0.70
C VAL A 85 14.64 -19.16 0.64
N THR A 86 14.90 -20.39 1.11
CA THR A 86 14.30 -20.91 2.35
C THR A 86 15.24 -20.86 3.55
N THR A 87 16.54 -20.69 3.31
CA THR A 87 17.58 -20.55 4.34
C THR A 87 18.62 -19.54 3.88
N LYS A 88 19.45 -19.03 4.81
CA LYS A 88 20.57 -18.14 4.43
C LYS A 88 21.53 -18.79 3.43
N ASP A 89 21.80 -20.08 3.61
CA ASP A 89 22.71 -20.82 2.73
C ASP A 89 22.11 -21.02 1.31
N ALA A 90 20.78 -21.04 1.18
CA ALA A 90 20.09 -21.14 -0.10
C ALA A 90 20.36 -19.94 -1.02
N ASN A 91 20.84 -18.80 -0.49
CA ASN A 91 21.29 -17.68 -1.31
C ASN A 91 22.42 -18.07 -2.29
N ALA A 92 23.23 -19.05 -1.95
CA ALA A 92 24.31 -19.55 -2.83
C ALA A 92 23.79 -20.21 -4.12
N THR A 93 22.49 -20.55 -4.20
CA THR A 93 21.89 -21.10 -5.42
C THR A 93 21.64 -20.03 -6.49
N PHE A 94 21.86 -18.74 -6.19
CA PHE A 94 21.74 -17.63 -7.15
C PHE A 94 22.55 -17.88 -8.42
N ASP A 95 23.80 -18.32 -8.29
CA ASP A 95 24.71 -18.54 -9.44
C ASP A 95 24.09 -19.52 -10.44
N LYS A 96 23.49 -20.62 -9.95
CA LYS A 96 22.80 -21.60 -10.77
C LYS A 96 21.54 -21.03 -11.45
N VAL A 97 20.78 -20.20 -10.75
CA VAL A 97 19.58 -19.53 -11.30
C VAL A 97 19.99 -18.56 -12.40
N ALA A 98 20.99 -17.73 -12.16
CA ALA A 98 21.48 -16.75 -13.11
C ALA A 98 22.04 -17.39 -14.39
N ASP A 99 22.76 -18.51 -14.27
CA ASP A 99 23.27 -19.26 -15.41
C ASP A 99 22.17 -19.82 -16.32
N THR A 100 21.02 -20.18 -15.75
CA THR A 100 19.93 -20.81 -16.49
C THR A 100 18.88 -19.82 -16.98
N ALA A 101 18.67 -18.71 -16.29
CA ALA A 101 17.64 -17.71 -16.58
C ALA A 101 18.16 -16.58 -17.47
N GLN A 102 18.57 -16.90 -18.69
CA GLN A 102 19.12 -15.91 -19.62
C GLN A 102 18.10 -14.78 -19.96
N GLY A 103 18.57 -13.55 -19.96
CA GLY A 103 17.78 -12.39 -20.30
C GLY A 103 16.90 -11.85 -19.15
N MET A 104 16.95 -12.44 -17.97
CA MET A 104 16.34 -11.89 -16.75
C MET A 104 17.01 -10.56 -16.38
N ASN A 105 16.23 -9.57 -16.00
CA ASN A 105 16.73 -8.28 -15.54
C ASN A 105 16.24 -7.90 -14.13
N VAL A 106 15.37 -8.72 -13.54
CA VAL A 106 14.92 -8.59 -12.15
C VAL A 106 14.85 -9.97 -11.52
N ILE A 107 15.35 -10.10 -10.30
CA ILE A 107 15.18 -11.30 -9.49
C ILE A 107 14.50 -10.95 -8.16
N VAL A 108 13.55 -11.80 -7.74
CA VAL A 108 12.75 -11.60 -6.53
C VAL A 108 13.03 -12.76 -5.56
N PRO A 109 14.00 -12.61 -4.65
CA PRO A 109 14.23 -13.62 -3.61
C PRO A 109 13.20 -13.52 -2.49
N THR A 110 12.74 -14.65 -1.95
CA THR A 110 11.79 -14.75 -0.83
C THR A 110 12.51 -14.52 0.50
N TRP A 111 12.85 -13.26 0.80
CA TRP A 111 13.76 -12.95 1.90
C TRP A 111 13.11 -12.57 3.21
N PHE A 112 11.96 -11.89 3.16
CA PHE A 112 11.33 -11.35 4.35
C PHE A 112 9.97 -12.01 4.55
N ASN A 113 9.81 -12.69 5.68
CA ASN A 113 8.56 -13.34 6.04
C ASN A 113 8.07 -12.83 7.40
N ILE A 114 6.81 -12.37 7.46
CA ILE A 114 6.22 -11.87 8.70
C ILE A 114 6.09 -12.99 9.74
N THR A 115 6.41 -12.70 11.00
CA THR A 115 6.44 -13.72 12.05
C THR A 115 5.40 -13.52 13.14
N ASP A 116 4.87 -12.31 13.29
CA ASP A 116 3.86 -12.00 14.33
C ASP A 116 2.96 -10.81 13.95
N ASN A 117 2.05 -10.45 14.86
CA ASN A 117 1.14 -9.32 14.70
C ASN A 117 1.74 -7.98 15.16
N GLU A 118 2.94 -7.97 15.69
CA GLU A 118 3.68 -6.79 16.17
C GLU A 118 4.65 -6.22 15.15
N GLY A 119 4.69 -6.81 13.95
CA GLY A 119 5.51 -6.36 12.83
C GLY A 119 6.97 -6.81 12.92
N ASN A 120 7.21 -7.98 13.50
CA ASN A 120 8.49 -8.65 13.38
C ASN A 120 8.47 -9.59 12.17
N TYR A 121 9.63 -9.82 11.59
CA TYR A 121 9.82 -10.67 10.41
C TYR A 121 11.17 -11.37 10.46
N THR A 122 11.31 -12.45 9.71
CA THR A 122 12.61 -13.07 9.44
C THR A 122 13.27 -12.37 8.26
N SER A 123 14.61 -12.33 8.23
CA SER A 123 15.39 -11.81 7.13
C SER A 123 16.42 -12.84 6.67
N LEU A 124 16.35 -13.21 5.39
CA LEU A 124 17.32 -14.07 4.72
C LEU A 124 18.21 -13.26 3.76
N ALA A 125 18.10 -11.92 3.76
CA ALA A 125 18.82 -11.04 2.85
C ALA A 125 20.34 -11.26 2.90
N SER A 126 20.99 -11.13 1.73
CA SER A 126 22.40 -11.36 1.53
C SER A 126 23.02 -10.29 0.64
N LYS A 127 24.03 -9.63 1.16
CA LYS A 127 24.78 -8.63 0.37
C LYS A 127 25.55 -9.25 -0.78
N ASP A 128 26.15 -10.42 -0.58
CA ASP A 128 26.86 -11.16 -1.64
C ASP A 128 25.93 -11.49 -2.81
N TYR A 129 24.70 -11.87 -2.50
CA TYR A 129 23.66 -12.11 -3.51
C TYR A 129 23.36 -10.84 -4.33
N VAL A 130 23.15 -9.71 -3.66
CA VAL A 130 22.88 -8.43 -4.34
C VAL A 130 24.07 -8.02 -5.20
N ASP A 131 25.29 -8.09 -4.68
CA ASP A 131 26.50 -7.71 -5.41
C ASP A 131 26.70 -8.58 -6.67
N LYS A 132 26.43 -9.89 -6.58
CA LYS A 132 26.46 -10.81 -7.72
C LYS A 132 25.38 -10.48 -8.77
N ALA A 133 24.16 -10.20 -8.33
CA ALA A 133 23.07 -9.82 -9.23
C ALA A 133 23.40 -8.52 -9.98
N HIS A 134 23.88 -7.51 -9.26
CA HIS A 134 24.30 -6.24 -9.85
C HIS A 134 25.45 -6.39 -10.84
N ALA A 135 26.41 -7.28 -10.55
CA ALA A 135 27.52 -7.56 -11.49
C ALA A 135 27.01 -8.14 -12.84
N LEU A 136 25.84 -8.74 -12.85
CA LEU A 136 25.17 -9.26 -14.06
C LEU A 136 24.13 -8.28 -14.64
N GLY A 137 23.98 -7.08 -14.06
CA GLY A 137 22.98 -6.10 -14.47
C GLY A 137 21.54 -6.50 -14.10
N ILE A 138 21.37 -7.34 -13.08
CA ILE A 138 20.07 -7.82 -12.59
C ILE A 138 19.72 -7.04 -11.33
N GLN A 139 18.54 -6.39 -11.31
CA GLN A 139 17.99 -5.78 -10.12
C GLN A 139 17.44 -6.84 -9.15
N VAL A 140 17.52 -6.55 -7.85
CA VAL A 140 16.98 -7.40 -6.79
C VAL A 140 15.79 -6.69 -6.14
N TRP A 141 14.58 -7.25 -6.28
CA TRP A 141 13.38 -6.79 -5.58
C TRP A 141 13.06 -7.79 -4.48
N ALA A 142 13.40 -7.44 -3.25
CA ALA A 142 13.27 -8.36 -2.12
C ALA A 142 11.80 -8.60 -1.76
N MET A 143 11.36 -9.87 -1.76
CA MET A 143 9.99 -10.22 -1.39
C MET A 143 9.77 -10.05 0.10
N PHE A 144 8.63 -9.47 0.46
CA PHE A 144 8.07 -9.44 1.79
C PHE A 144 6.67 -10.06 1.75
N ASP A 145 6.47 -11.13 2.48
CA ASP A 145 5.28 -11.96 2.39
C ASP A 145 4.74 -12.42 3.76
N ASN A 146 3.58 -13.08 3.73
CA ASN A 146 2.96 -13.76 4.88
C ASN A 146 2.90 -15.28 4.69
N ILE A 147 3.67 -15.83 3.79
CA ILE A 147 3.67 -17.25 3.44
C ILE A 147 4.72 -17.98 4.27
N SER A 148 4.30 -18.77 5.23
CA SER A 148 5.22 -19.57 6.05
C SER A 148 4.80 -21.02 6.12
N THR A 149 5.82 -21.89 6.07
CA THR A 149 5.66 -23.34 6.35
C THR A 149 5.80 -23.65 7.85
N GLU A 150 6.26 -22.68 8.66
CA GLU A 150 6.42 -22.86 10.11
C GLU A 150 5.08 -22.73 10.82
N GLU A 151 4.75 -23.69 11.69
CA GLU A 151 3.49 -23.73 12.46
C GLU A 151 3.32 -22.50 13.37
N SER A 152 4.42 -21.99 13.93
CA SER A 152 4.45 -20.82 14.80
C SER A 152 4.01 -19.53 14.09
N VAL A 153 4.15 -19.46 12.77
CA VAL A 153 3.88 -18.27 11.95
C VAL A 153 2.53 -18.34 11.24
N LYS A 154 1.93 -19.52 11.12
CA LYS A 154 0.62 -19.73 10.45
C LYS A 154 -0.55 -18.96 11.05
N ASN A 155 -0.38 -18.38 12.26
CA ASN A 155 -1.42 -17.67 12.98
C ASN A 155 -1.28 -16.13 12.92
N VAL A 156 -0.45 -15.59 12.03
CA VAL A 156 -0.35 -14.15 11.83
C VAL A 156 -1.67 -13.62 11.21
N ASP A 157 -2.34 -12.73 11.91
CA ASP A 157 -3.49 -12.01 11.39
C ASP A 157 -3.03 -10.72 10.70
N SER A 158 -2.80 -10.79 9.40
CA SER A 158 -2.36 -9.65 8.59
C SER A 158 -3.32 -8.45 8.70
N GLY A 159 -4.61 -8.69 8.94
CA GLY A 159 -5.59 -7.63 9.18
C GLY A 159 -5.30 -6.88 10.48
N LYS A 160 -4.98 -7.59 11.56
CA LYS A 160 -4.58 -7.00 12.83
C LYS A 160 -3.24 -6.27 12.69
N LEU A 161 -2.27 -6.88 12.03
CA LEU A 161 -0.96 -6.30 11.75
C LEU A 161 -1.09 -4.94 11.05
N PHE A 162 -1.80 -4.89 9.93
CA PHE A 162 -1.92 -3.68 9.11
C PHE A 162 -2.92 -2.65 9.64
N SER A 163 -3.81 -3.00 10.58
CA SER A 163 -4.75 -2.04 11.17
C SER A 163 -4.07 -0.99 12.06
N SER A 164 -2.91 -1.30 12.63
CA SER A 164 -2.16 -0.42 13.52
C SER A 164 -1.19 0.47 12.73
N THR A 165 -1.37 1.79 12.84
CA THR A 165 -0.43 2.77 12.26
C THR A 165 1.00 2.61 12.82
N ALA A 166 1.11 2.34 14.13
CA ALA A 166 2.42 2.13 14.77
C ALA A 166 3.14 0.90 14.23
N THR A 167 2.39 -0.18 13.98
CA THR A 167 2.94 -1.42 13.43
C THR A 167 3.38 -1.23 11.98
N ARG A 168 2.54 -0.63 11.13
CA ARG A 168 2.91 -0.32 9.75
C ARG A 168 4.15 0.56 9.66
N LYS A 169 4.22 1.61 10.49
CA LYS A 169 5.39 2.50 10.57
C LYS A 169 6.64 1.73 10.95
N LYS A 170 6.59 0.92 12.02
CA LYS A 170 7.70 0.07 12.46
C LYS A 170 8.20 -0.85 11.35
N LEU A 171 7.28 -1.54 10.67
CA LEU A 171 7.60 -2.42 9.54
C LEU A 171 8.35 -1.66 8.44
N ILE A 172 7.78 -0.55 7.97
CA ILE A 172 8.36 0.24 6.89
C ILE A 172 9.75 0.75 7.28
N GLU A 173 9.91 1.32 8.48
CA GLU A 173 11.21 1.81 8.95
C GLU A 173 12.26 0.69 9.01
N ASN A 174 11.88 -0.51 9.41
CA ASN A 174 12.81 -1.64 9.48
C ASN A 174 13.13 -2.17 8.08
N LEU A 175 12.16 -2.32 7.19
CA LEU A 175 12.39 -2.72 5.80
C LEU A 175 13.28 -1.71 5.05
N MET A 176 13.10 -0.41 5.29
CA MET A 176 13.99 0.62 4.74
C MET A 176 15.45 0.49 5.22
N LYS A 177 15.66 0.04 6.48
CA LYS A 177 17.02 -0.25 6.99
C LYS A 177 17.64 -1.49 6.34
N GLU A 178 16.81 -2.52 6.05
CA GLU A 178 17.27 -3.68 5.29
C GLU A 178 17.76 -3.26 3.90
N ALA A 179 17.00 -2.41 3.21
CA ALA A 179 17.41 -1.88 1.91
C ALA A 179 18.73 -1.10 1.98
N ASP A 180 18.90 -0.24 3.01
CA ASP A 180 20.16 0.48 3.24
C ASP A 180 21.32 -0.47 3.53
N THR A 181 21.06 -1.57 4.25
CA THR A 181 22.10 -2.53 4.68
C THR A 181 22.59 -3.40 3.53
N TYR A 182 21.65 -3.91 2.73
CA TYR A 182 21.94 -4.90 1.70
C TYR A 182 22.05 -4.30 0.29
N GLY A 183 21.47 -3.12 0.05
CA GLY A 183 21.61 -2.37 -1.20
C GLY A 183 20.82 -2.95 -2.37
N PHE A 184 19.69 -3.65 -2.11
CA PHE A 184 18.79 -4.12 -3.16
C PHE A 184 17.92 -2.99 -3.73
N ASP A 185 17.30 -3.21 -4.89
CA ASP A 185 16.72 -2.15 -5.73
C ASP A 185 15.23 -1.90 -5.51
N GLY A 186 14.55 -2.79 -4.80
CA GLY A 186 13.11 -2.66 -4.59
C GLY A 186 12.53 -3.72 -3.66
N PHE A 187 11.24 -3.59 -3.43
CA PHE A 187 10.43 -4.56 -2.70
C PHE A 187 9.37 -5.16 -3.61
N ASN A 188 9.08 -6.43 -3.37
CA ASN A 188 7.91 -7.13 -3.87
C ASN A 188 7.04 -7.52 -2.67
N LEU A 189 5.77 -7.15 -2.68
CA LEU A 189 4.82 -7.48 -1.62
C LEU A 189 3.91 -8.62 -2.08
N ASP A 190 4.01 -9.76 -1.40
CA ASP A 190 3.21 -10.95 -1.69
C ASP A 190 2.42 -11.39 -0.45
N PHE A 191 1.26 -10.75 -0.24
CA PHE A 191 0.38 -11.05 0.88
C PHE A 191 -0.86 -11.79 0.43
N GLU A 192 -0.84 -13.09 0.66
CA GLU A 192 -1.89 -13.99 0.22
C GLU A 192 -2.90 -14.35 1.32
N SER A 193 -4.05 -14.89 0.89
CA SER A 193 -5.10 -15.42 1.77
C SER A 193 -5.60 -14.44 2.84
N LEU A 194 -5.54 -13.15 2.55
CA LEU A 194 -6.05 -12.12 3.44
C LEU A 194 -7.57 -12.23 3.59
N LYS A 195 -8.08 -11.92 4.78
CA LYS A 195 -9.51 -11.71 5.00
C LYS A 195 -9.94 -10.39 4.35
N SER A 196 -11.14 -10.31 3.83
CA SER A 196 -11.66 -9.09 3.19
C SER A 196 -11.64 -7.86 4.12
N SER A 197 -11.78 -8.06 5.42
CA SER A 197 -11.66 -6.99 6.43
C SER A 197 -10.24 -6.42 6.52
N ALA A 198 -9.21 -7.14 6.10
CA ALA A 198 -7.84 -6.67 6.06
C ALA A 198 -7.55 -5.75 4.86
N GLY A 199 -8.36 -5.81 3.81
CA GLY A 199 -8.12 -5.12 2.54
C GLY A 199 -7.80 -3.62 2.69
N PRO A 200 -8.65 -2.80 3.35
CA PRO A 200 -8.37 -1.38 3.52
C PRO A 200 -7.06 -1.10 4.27
N HIS A 201 -6.68 -1.95 5.22
CA HIS A 201 -5.47 -1.82 6.01
C HIS A 201 -4.22 -2.20 5.21
N TYR A 202 -4.32 -3.27 4.41
CA TYR A 202 -3.24 -3.68 3.51
C TYR A 202 -2.99 -2.63 2.42
N VAL A 203 -4.04 -2.11 1.80
CA VAL A 203 -3.93 -1.01 0.84
C VAL A 203 -3.28 0.24 1.47
N GLN A 204 -3.61 0.54 2.72
CA GLN A 204 -2.97 1.64 3.44
C GLN A 204 -1.47 1.38 3.70
N PHE A 205 -1.10 0.14 4.02
CA PHE A 205 0.31 -0.24 4.13
C PHE A 205 1.06 -0.04 2.82
N ILE A 206 0.48 -0.46 1.69
CA ILE A 206 1.08 -0.26 0.35
C ILE A 206 1.28 1.23 0.06
N ARG A 207 0.29 2.09 0.37
CA ARG A 207 0.41 3.55 0.21
C ARG A 207 1.59 4.12 1.01
N GLU A 208 1.67 3.78 2.29
CA GLU A 208 2.74 4.26 3.18
C GLU A 208 4.11 3.74 2.73
N MET A 209 4.19 2.46 2.33
CA MET A 209 5.40 1.83 1.80
C MET A 209 5.86 2.51 0.52
N SER A 210 4.93 2.85 -0.40
CA SER A 210 5.24 3.49 -1.67
C SER A 210 5.92 4.85 -1.50
N VAL A 211 5.52 5.62 -0.49
CA VAL A 211 6.14 6.91 -0.17
C VAL A 211 7.60 6.71 0.25
N SER A 212 7.84 5.76 1.15
CA SER A 212 9.19 5.47 1.65
C SER A 212 10.11 4.90 0.56
N CYS A 213 9.57 4.02 -0.30
CA CYS A 213 10.30 3.50 -1.45
C CYS A 213 10.72 4.62 -2.41
N ARG A 214 9.81 5.53 -2.78
CA ARG A 214 10.15 6.66 -3.67
C ARG A 214 11.20 7.59 -3.09
N GLN A 215 11.15 7.88 -1.79
CA GLN A 215 12.15 8.70 -1.13
C GLN A 215 13.55 8.12 -1.22
N LYS A 216 13.66 6.79 -1.35
CA LYS A 216 14.93 6.06 -1.47
C LYS A 216 15.26 5.62 -2.89
N GLY A 217 14.41 5.88 -3.87
CA GLY A 217 14.58 5.39 -5.25
C GLY A 217 14.41 3.88 -5.39
N LEU A 218 13.65 3.24 -4.48
CA LEU A 218 13.37 1.81 -4.50
C LEU A 218 12.08 1.52 -5.26
N VAL A 219 12.10 0.50 -6.11
CA VAL A 219 10.90 0.00 -6.78
C VAL A 219 9.97 -0.66 -5.77
N LEU A 220 8.66 -0.46 -5.94
CA LEU A 220 7.62 -1.19 -5.23
C LEU A 220 6.74 -1.96 -6.21
N SER A 221 6.76 -3.28 -6.12
CA SER A 221 5.84 -4.18 -6.82
C SER A 221 4.92 -4.91 -5.85
N VAL A 222 3.73 -5.28 -6.30
CA VAL A 222 2.73 -5.99 -5.49
C VAL A 222 2.19 -7.15 -6.30
N ASP A 223 2.09 -8.32 -5.68
CA ASP A 223 1.52 -9.52 -6.28
C ASP A 223 0.02 -9.59 -5.98
N ASP A 224 -0.76 -9.90 -7.00
CA ASP A 224 -2.21 -10.01 -6.92
C ASP A 224 -2.74 -11.27 -7.60
N TYR A 225 -3.81 -11.82 -7.05
CA TYR A 225 -4.57 -12.88 -7.71
C TYR A 225 -5.19 -12.38 -9.03
N VAL A 226 -5.46 -13.31 -9.93
CA VAL A 226 -6.36 -13.06 -11.06
C VAL A 226 -7.67 -12.45 -10.54
N PRO A 227 -8.17 -11.36 -11.15
CA PRO A 227 -9.34 -10.64 -10.66
C PRO A 227 -10.57 -11.53 -10.50
N ALA A 228 -11.10 -11.58 -9.29
CA ALA A 228 -12.31 -12.30 -8.92
C ALA A 228 -13.06 -11.57 -7.82
N VAL A 229 -14.33 -11.92 -7.60
CA VAL A 229 -15.16 -11.30 -6.56
C VAL A 229 -14.51 -11.42 -5.18
N TYR A 230 -13.94 -12.59 -4.86
CA TYR A 230 -13.32 -12.84 -3.56
C TYR A 230 -12.01 -12.06 -3.34
N SER A 231 -11.35 -11.58 -4.40
CA SER A 231 -10.09 -10.82 -4.34
C SER A 231 -10.27 -9.32 -4.61
N ALA A 232 -11.50 -8.84 -4.80
CA ALA A 232 -11.77 -7.43 -5.12
C ALA A 232 -11.31 -6.47 -4.01
N PHE A 233 -11.26 -6.92 -2.77
CA PHE A 233 -10.84 -6.11 -1.62
C PHE A 233 -9.33 -5.75 -1.63
N TYR A 234 -8.52 -6.40 -2.45
CA TYR A 234 -7.12 -6.00 -2.68
C TYR A 234 -7.02 -4.63 -3.36
N ASN A 235 -8.11 -4.17 -4.01
CA ASN A 235 -8.21 -2.83 -4.61
C ASN A 235 -7.08 -2.53 -5.60
N ARG A 236 -6.98 -3.32 -6.66
CA ARG A 236 -5.96 -3.22 -7.71
C ARG A 236 -5.87 -1.83 -8.33
N LYS A 237 -7.01 -1.13 -8.40
CA LYS A 237 -7.04 0.25 -8.89
C LYS A 237 -6.14 1.16 -8.06
N GLU A 238 -6.23 1.08 -6.74
CA GLU A 238 -5.40 1.88 -5.85
C GLU A 238 -3.94 1.44 -5.88
N GLN A 239 -3.71 0.12 -5.93
CA GLN A 239 -2.36 -0.42 -6.10
C GLN A 239 -1.74 0.07 -7.41
N GLY A 240 -2.49 0.08 -8.52
CA GLY A 240 -2.05 0.61 -9.82
C GLY A 240 -1.71 2.10 -9.80
N ILE A 241 -2.20 2.87 -8.82
CA ILE A 241 -1.84 4.28 -8.63
C ILE A 241 -0.50 4.39 -7.86
N VAL A 242 -0.37 3.67 -6.75
CA VAL A 242 0.71 3.91 -5.78
C VAL A 242 1.92 3.01 -5.95
N ALA A 243 1.76 1.76 -6.42
CA ALA A 243 2.87 0.87 -6.74
C ALA A 243 3.48 1.21 -8.10
N ASP A 244 4.73 0.82 -8.30
CA ASP A 244 5.41 0.95 -9.59
C ASP A 244 4.99 -0.15 -10.54
N TYR A 245 4.79 -1.38 -10.01
CA TYR A 245 4.29 -2.53 -10.76
C TYR A 245 3.25 -3.31 -9.96
N VAL A 246 2.29 -3.88 -10.67
CA VAL A 246 1.33 -4.85 -10.17
C VAL A 246 1.53 -6.14 -10.97
N ILE A 247 1.83 -7.23 -10.27
CA ILE A 247 2.10 -8.53 -10.85
C ILE A 247 0.85 -9.38 -10.66
N VAL A 248 0.21 -9.79 -11.75
CA VAL A 248 -0.91 -10.73 -11.67
C VAL A 248 -0.38 -12.16 -11.72
N MET A 249 -0.72 -12.95 -10.71
CA MET A 249 -0.40 -14.37 -10.60
C MET A 249 -1.29 -15.19 -11.55
N GLY A 250 -0.90 -15.24 -12.83
CA GLY A 250 -1.65 -15.92 -13.89
C GLY A 250 -1.46 -17.44 -13.86
N TYR A 251 -1.55 -18.07 -12.67
CA TYR A 251 -1.34 -19.49 -12.45
C TYR A 251 -2.17 -19.99 -11.27
N ASP A 252 -2.06 -21.28 -10.97
CA ASP A 252 -2.85 -22.00 -9.96
C ASP A 252 -4.37 -21.92 -10.22
N GLU A 253 -4.77 -21.93 -11.51
CA GLU A 253 -6.17 -22.10 -11.93
C GLU A 253 -6.75 -23.38 -11.31
N HIS A 254 -5.99 -24.46 -11.35
CA HIS A 254 -6.21 -25.69 -10.60
C HIS A 254 -5.01 -25.94 -9.68
N PHE A 255 -5.29 -26.15 -8.41
CA PHE A 255 -4.28 -26.23 -7.34
C PHE A 255 -4.45 -27.49 -6.49
N ALA A 256 -3.47 -27.84 -5.68
CA ALA A 256 -3.52 -29.02 -4.82
C ALA A 256 -4.72 -28.97 -3.87
N GLY A 257 -5.56 -30.00 -3.91
CA GLY A 257 -6.81 -30.08 -3.14
C GLY A 257 -8.05 -29.54 -3.84
N GLY A 258 -7.89 -29.00 -5.06
CA GLY A 258 -8.98 -28.63 -5.96
C GLY A 258 -9.23 -29.69 -7.05
N ASP A 259 -10.04 -29.32 -8.05
CA ASP A 259 -10.31 -30.17 -9.21
C ASP A 259 -9.09 -30.29 -10.12
N ALA A 260 -8.94 -31.44 -10.78
CA ALA A 260 -7.88 -31.70 -11.75
C ALA A 260 -8.01 -30.77 -12.97
N GLY A 261 -6.88 -30.21 -13.43
CA GLY A 261 -6.88 -29.34 -14.60
C GLY A 261 -5.55 -28.65 -14.86
N SER A 262 -5.56 -27.70 -15.78
CA SER A 262 -4.38 -26.90 -16.12
C SER A 262 -3.97 -26.00 -14.97
N VAL A 263 -2.67 -25.86 -14.73
CA VAL A 263 -2.15 -24.86 -13.78
C VAL A 263 -2.42 -23.43 -14.25
N ALA A 264 -2.37 -23.22 -15.58
CA ALA A 264 -2.62 -21.92 -16.20
C ALA A 264 -3.09 -22.14 -17.64
N SER A 265 -4.41 -22.18 -17.85
CA SER A 265 -4.94 -22.21 -19.21
C SER A 265 -4.78 -20.86 -19.88
N ILE A 266 -4.74 -20.84 -21.21
CA ILE A 266 -4.63 -19.59 -21.98
C ILE A 266 -5.79 -18.62 -21.64
N SER A 267 -7.00 -19.13 -21.49
CA SER A 267 -8.18 -18.34 -21.15
C SER A 267 -8.09 -17.77 -19.72
N TYR A 268 -7.54 -18.51 -18.78
CA TYR A 268 -7.32 -18.02 -17.41
C TYR A 268 -6.33 -16.85 -17.39
N VAL A 269 -5.20 -17.01 -18.07
CA VAL A 269 -4.18 -15.97 -18.19
C VAL A 269 -4.73 -14.73 -18.90
N GLU A 270 -5.43 -14.91 -20.02
CA GLU A 270 -6.05 -13.83 -20.80
C GLU A 270 -7.09 -13.06 -19.94
N ASN A 271 -7.92 -13.75 -19.20
CA ASN A 271 -8.88 -13.17 -18.27
C ASN A 271 -8.17 -12.42 -17.13
N GLY A 272 -7.07 -12.97 -16.61
CA GLY A 272 -6.24 -12.31 -15.61
C GLY A 272 -5.70 -10.98 -16.09
N ILE A 273 -5.08 -10.96 -17.27
CA ILE A 273 -4.51 -9.76 -17.88
C ILE A 273 -5.62 -8.74 -18.20
N THR A 274 -6.64 -9.16 -18.94
CA THR A 274 -7.72 -8.25 -19.38
C THR A 274 -8.56 -7.71 -18.23
N GLY A 275 -8.76 -8.52 -17.19
CA GLY A 275 -9.42 -8.12 -15.96
C GLY A 275 -8.59 -7.06 -15.21
N THR A 276 -7.29 -7.30 -15.04
CA THR A 276 -6.40 -6.38 -14.34
C THR A 276 -6.20 -5.06 -15.09
N LEU A 277 -6.16 -5.07 -16.42
CA LEU A 277 -6.05 -3.87 -17.24
C LEU A 277 -7.24 -2.90 -17.12
N LYS A 278 -8.36 -3.33 -16.54
CA LYS A 278 -9.48 -2.43 -16.22
C LYS A 278 -9.20 -1.52 -15.03
N GLU A 279 -8.23 -1.88 -14.20
CA GLU A 279 -7.92 -1.23 -12.95
C GLU A 279 -6.49 -0.68 -12.90
N VAL A 280 -5.55 -1.35 -13.58
CA VAL A 280 -4.11 -1.07 -13.55
C VAL A 280 -3.63 -0.59 -14.92
N PRO A 281 -2.86 0.50 -15.01
CA PRO A 281 -2.23 0.94 -16.25
C PRO A 281 -1.34 -0.17 -16.85
N LYS A 282 -1.39 -0.33 -18.18
CA LYS A 282 -0.69 -1.41 -18.88
C LYS A 282 0.84 -1.39 -18.70
N GLU A 283 1.41 -0.21 -18.53
CA GLU A 283 2.85 -0.01 -18.33
C GLU A 283 3.33 -0.48 -16.95
N LYS A 284 2.41 -0.71 -16.02
CA LYS A 284 2.68 -1.21 -14.68
C LYS A 284 2.33 -2.69 -14.50
N LEU A 285 1.64 -3.29 -15.47
CA LEU A 285 1.18 -4.66 -15.35
C LEU A 285 2.25 -5.65 -15.79
N ILE A 286 2.54 -6.58 -14.89
CA ILE A 286 3.37 -7.77 -15.18
C ILE A 286 2.46 -9.00 -15.05
N ASN A 287 2.50 -9.92 -16.03
CA ASN A 287 1.85 -11.21 -15.89
C ASN A 287 2.88 -12.26 -15.50
N SER A 288 2.65 -12.92 -14.39
CA SER A 288 3.47 -14.04 -13.94
C SER A 288 2.93 -15.36 -14.50
N VAL A 289 3.86 -16.27 -14.86
CA VAL A 289 3.56 -17.58 -15.42
C VAL A 289 4.27 -18.66 -14.60
N PRO A 290 3.70 -19.89 -14.49
CA PRO A 290 4.31 -20.96 -13.72
C PRO A 290 5.47 -21.61 -14.48
N PHE A 291 6.52 -21.97 -13.75
CA PHE A 291 7.59 -22.88 -14.24
C PHE A 291 7.41 -24.31 -13.71
N TYR A 292 6.21 -24.66 -13.32
CA TYR A 292 5.84 -25.98 -12.80
C TYR A 292 4.53 -26.46 -13.42
N THR A 293 4.28 -27.74 -13.28
CA THR A 293 3.02 -28.38 -13.61
C THR A 293 2.58 -29.29 -12.47
N ARG A 294 1.32 -29.71 -12.50
CA ARG A 294 0.77 -30.65 -11.52
C ARG A 294 0.40 -31.96 -12.23
N VAL A 295 0.66 -33.07 -11.55
CA VAL A 295 0.20 -34.40 -11.94
C VAL A 295 -1.00 -34.73 -11.05
N TRP A 296 -2.10 -35.14 -11.67
CA TRP A 296 -3.36 -35.45 -11.02
C TRP A 296 -3.62 -36.96 -10.99
#